data_1fea17f676d7e39a27ae96a4a37c55ea
#
_entry.id   1fea17f676d7e39a27ae96a4a37c55ea
#
_cell.length_a   1.000
_cell.length_b   1.000
_cell.length_c   1.000
_cell.angle_alpha   90.00
_cell.angle_beta   90.00
_cell.angle_gamma   90.00
#
_symmetry.space_group_name_H-M   'P 1'
#
loop_
_entity.id
_entity.type
_entity.pdbx_description
1 polymer ?
#
loop_
_entity_poly.entity_id
_entity_poly.type
_entity_poly.pdbx_seq_one_letter_code
_entity_poly.pdbx_strand_id
1 'polypeptide(L)'
;MKILLVDDERTEREGIRFLIEKFQFELEVAEAANGKLAMEYLQKYQDVDILLTDVKMPYMDGLQLAKYAKENRPDVIIIIFSAYSEFDYAKKACEVSAVNYLLKPIEVEEFKQVMEHVIALCRQKKQWKEQKENLLVADKKLLLYRLFNTKESVTEIVEKLKEYKINLENKYICFVSIETRN
;
A
#
# COMPACT_ATOMS: atom_id res chain seq x y z
N MET A 1 1.16 10.77 3.37
CA MET A 1 1.15 9.32 3.61
C MET A 1 0.53 9.04 4.96
N LYS A 2 -0.06 7.84 5.16
CA LYS A 2 -0.72 7.48 6.43
C LYS A 2 -0.05 6.28 7.07
N ILE A 3 0.24 6.41 8.38
CA ILE A 3 0.76 5.33 9.24
C ILE A 3 -0.31 4.91 10.25
N LEU A 4 -0.49 3.61 10.43
CA LEU A 4 -1.31 3.02 11.49
C LEU A 4 -0.37 2.48 12.57
N LEU A 5 -0.42 3.11 13.76
CA LEU A 5 0.31 2.68 14.96
C LEU A 5 -0.56 1.75 15.77
N VAL A 6 -0.04 0.56 16.08
CA VAL A 6 -0.77 -0.47 16.80
C VAL A 6 0.03 -0.96 17.98
N ASP A 7 -0.42 -0.63 19.17
CA ASP A 7 0.18 -1.02 20.43
C ASP A 7 -0.90 -0.92 21.51
N ASP A 8 -0.96 -1.81 22.48
CA ASP A 8 -1.93 -1.74 23.58
C ASP A 8 -1.51 -0.69 24.63
N GLU A 9 -0.23 -0.36 24.70
CA GLU A 9 0.29 0.68 25.58
C GLU A 9 0.16 2.07 24.93
N ARG A 10 -0.66 2.93 25.53
CA ARG A 10 -0.85 4.30 25.05
C ARG A 10 0.44 5.12 25.07
N THR A 11 1.27 4.95 26.08
CA THR A 11 2.55 5.64 26.23
C THR A 11 3.52 5.34 25.10
N GLU A 12 3.54 4.10 24.59
CA GLU A 12 4.34 3.70 23.44
C GLU A 12 3.85 4.40 22.16
N ARG A 13 2.54 4.43 21.92
CA ARG A 13 1.99 5.14 20.75
C ARG A 13 2.28 6.65 20.81
N GLU A 14 2.15 7.28 21.99
CA GLU A 14 2.50 8.69 22.20
C GLU A 14 3.99 8.94 21.96
N GLY A 15 4.87 8.05 22.40
CA GLY A 15 6.32 8.11 22.15
C GLY A 15 6.65 8.07 20.66
N ILE A 16 6.06 7.14 19.92
CA ILE A 16 6.27 7.03 18.47
C ILE A 16 5.72 8.27 17.75
N ARG A 17 4.54 8.76 18.14
CA ARG A 17 3.98 10.01 17.59
C ARG A 17 4.92 11.19 17.81
N PHE A 18 5.45 11.34 19.02
CA PHE A 18 6.43 12.38 19.34
C PHE A 18 7.68 12.30 18.43
N LEU A 19 8.19 11.10 18.15
CA LEU A 19 9.31 10.92 17.24
C LEU A 19 8.97 11.30 15.80
N ILE A 20 7.77 10.94 15.32
CA ILE A 20 7.28 11.33 13.99
C ILE A 20 7.23 12.86 13.86
N GLU A 21 6.69 13.54 14.87
CA GLU A 21 6.61 15.00 14.91
C GLU A 21 7.99 15.65 15.03
N LYS A 22 8.87 15.13 15.92
CA LYS A 22 10.24 15.62 16.13
C LYS A 22 11.07 15.62 14.85
N PHE A 23 10.94 14.56 14.05
CA PHE A 23 11.67 14.44 12.77
C PHE A 23 10.89 15.06 11.59
N GLN A 24 9.74 15.66 11.84
CA GLN A 24 8.91 16.33 10.83
C GLN A 24 8.55 15.40 9.64
N PHE A 25 8.31 14.13 9.93
CA PHE A 25 7.82 13.23 8.92
C PHE A 25 6.39 13.62 8.53
N GLU A 26 6.15 13.86 7.24
CA GLU A 26 4.83 14.21 6.68
C GLU A 26 3.90 12.99 6.66
N LEU A 27 3.53 12.51 7.85
CA LEU A 27 2.68 11.33 8.04
C LEU A 27 1.40 11.70 8.79
N GLU A 28 0.27 11.29 8.25
CA GLU A 28 -0.99 11.25 8.99
C GLU A 28 -0.98 10.01 9.89
N VAL A 29 -1.14 10.21 11.19
CA VAL A 29 -1.06 9.14 12.19
C VAL A 29 -2.47 8.69 12.58
N ALA A 30 -2.77 7.42 12.37
CA ALA A 30 -3.91 6.73 12.94
C ALA A 30 -3.44 5.75 14.01
N GLU A 31 -4.27 5.43 14.99
CA GLU A 31 -3.93 4.56 16.11
C GLU A 31 -4.96 3.46 16.34
N ALA A 32 -4.49 2.31 16.80
CA ALA A 32 -5.33 1.23 17.31
C ALA A 32 -4.69 0.62 18.56
N ALA A 33 -5.52 0.27 19.54
CA ALA A 33 -5.07 -0.26 20.82
C ALA A 33 -4.89 -1.80 20.83
N ASN A 34 -5.12 -2.48 19.74
CA ASN A 34 -4.89 -3.92 19.56
C ASN A 34 -5.03 -4.32 18.09
N GLY A 35 -4.58 -5.54 17.77
CA GLY A 35 -4.62 -6.05 16.41
C GLY A 35 -6.02 -6.17 15.80
N LYS A 36 -7.06 -6.46 16.62
CA LYS A 36 -8.43 -6.56 16.12
C LYS A 36 -8.97 -5.22 15.64
N LEU A 37 -8.80 -4.16 16.42
CA LEU A 37 -9.19 -2.80 16.03
C LEU A 37 -8.40 -2.32 14.81
N ALA A 38 -7.11 -2.67 14.73
CA ALA A 38 -6.29 -2.36 13.58
C ALA A 38 -6.76 -3.09 12.31
N MET A 39 -7.15 -4.36 12.42
CA MET A 39 -7.73 -5.12 11.31
C MET A 39 -9.02 -4.48 10.81
N GLU A 40 -9.94 -4.12 11.71
CA GLU A 40 -11.18 -3.40 11.38
C GLU A 40 -10.89 -2.06 10.69
N TYR A 41 -9.88 -1.33 11.16
CA TYR A 41 -9.42 -0.09 10.54
C TYR A 41 -8.91 -0.33 9.10
N LEU A 42 -8.07 -1.34 8.89
CA LEU A 42 -7.55 -1.71 7.57
C LEU A 42 -8.64 -2.18 6.59
N GLN A 43 -9.72 -2.78 7.09
CA GLN A 43 -10.89 -3.15 6.28
C GLN A 43 -11.67 -1.91 5.81
N LYS A 44 -11.84 -0.94 6.69
CA LYS A 44 -12.63 0.25 6.44
C LYS A 44 -11.89 1.30 5.60
N TYR A 45 -10.59 1.48 5.82
CA TYR A 45 -9.79 2.53 5.20
C TYR A 45 -8.71 1.96 4.29
N GLN A 46 -8.70 2.39 3.03
CA GLN A 46 -7.78 1.91 2.02
C GLN A 46 -6.51 2.77 1.86
N ASP A 47 -6.37 3.82 2.65
CA ASP A 47 -5.34 4.86 2.54
C ASP A 47 -4.14 4.68 3.49
N VAL A 48 -4.07 3.55 4.21
CA VAL A 48 -2.91 3.21 5.06
C VAL A 48 -1.74 2.76 4.19
N ASP A 49 -0.61 3.44 4.33
CA ASP A 49 0.65 3.15 3.64
C ASP A 49 1.62 2.32 4.49
N ILE A 50 1.63 2.56 5.80
CA ILE A 50 2.56 1.96 6.76
C ILE A 50 1.76 1.40 7.94
N LEU A 51 2.07 0.16 8.32
CA LEU A 51 1.60 -0.48 9.54
C LEU A 51 2.81 -0.66 10.47
N LEU A 52 2.79 0.02 11.63
CA LEU A 52 3.74 -0.21 12.71
C LEU A 52 3.01 -0.86 13.86
N THR A 53 3.39 -2.09 14.22
CA THR A 53 2.65 -2.88 15.21
C THR A 53 3.57 -3.52 16.23
N ASP A 54 3.15 -3.48 17.50
CA ASP A 54 3.74 -4.37 18.51
C ASP A 54 3.41 -5.83 18.21
N VAL A 55 4.23 -6.73 18.72
CA VAL A 55 4.01 -8.18 18.60
C VAL A 55 2.98 -8.65 19.59
N LYS A 56 3.15 -8.34 20.87
CA LYS A 56 2.28 -8.87 21.93
C LYS A 56 1.18 -7.89 22.28
N MET A 57 -0.01 -8.19 21.85
CA MET A 57 -1.21 -7.42 22.13
C MET A 57 -2.39 -8.35 22.46
N PRO A 58 -3.38 -7.89 23.24
CA PRO A 58 -4.60 -8.64 23.50
C PRO A 58 -5.44 -8.84 22.24
N TYR A 59 -6.22 -9.93 22.21
CA TYR A 59 -7.17 -10.34 21.16
C TYR A 59 -6.55 -10.81 19.85
N MET A 60 -5.64 -10.06 19.27
CA MET A 60 -4.92 -10.38 18.03
C MET A 60 -3.51 -9.84 18.16
N ASP A 61 -2.51 -10.71 18.04
CA ASP A 61 -1.11 -10.31 18.06
C ASP A 61 -0.68 -9.62 16.75
N GLY A 62 0.46 -8.89 16.82
CA GLY A 62 0.95 -8.12 15.68
C GLY A 62 1.41 -8.98 14.50
N LEU A 63 1.83 -10.22 14.72
CA LEU A 63 2.21 -11.14 13.64
C LEU A 63 0.99 -11.65 12.89
N GLN A 64 -0.12 -11.92 13.59
CA GLN A 64 -1.40 -12.26 12.99
C GLN A 64 -1.94 -11.08 12.17
N LEU A 65 -1.85 -9.86 12.73
CA LEU A 65 -2.22 -8.63 12.04
C LEU A 65 -1.36 -8.39 10.78
N ALA A 66 -0.05 -8.58 10.89
CA ALA A 66 0.88 -8.45 9.77
C ALA A 66 0.59 -9.47 8.65
N LYS A 67 0.29 -10.72 9.01
CA LYS A 67 -0.14 -11.74 8.05
C LYS A 67 -1.43 -11.33 7.33
N TYR A 68 -2.44 -10.88 8.08
CA TYR A 68 -3.68 -10.37 7.52
C TYR A 68 -3.43 -9.19 6.56
N ALA A 69 -2.59 -8.22 6.97
CA ALA A 69 -2.26 -7.08 6.14
C ALA A 69 -1.55 -7.50 4.84
N LYS A 70 -0.60 -8.44 4.91
CA LYS A 70 0.09 -8.98 3.72
C LYS A 70 -0.87 -9.61 2.72
N GLU A 71 -1.86 -10.39 3.20
CA GLU A 71 -2.80 -11.11 2.35
C GLU A 71 -3.86 -10.18 1.72
N ASN A 72 -4.34 -9.19 2.46
CA ASN A 72 -5.46 -8.34 2.06
C ASN A 72 -5.04 -6.94 1.60
N ARG A 73 -3.86 -6.48 1.98
CA ARG A 73 -3.32 -5.15 1.74
C ARG A 73 -1.82 -5.21 1.35
N PRO A 74 -1.46 -5.84 0.21
CA PRO A 74 -0.07 -6.10 -0.17
C PRO A 74 0.75 -4.82 -0.42
N ASP A 75 0.08 -3.68 -0.59
CA ASP A 75 0.73 -2.38 -0.76
C ASP A 75 1.21 -1.77 0.56
N VAL A 76 0.65 -2.19 1.72
CA VAL A 76 1.04 -1.70 3.04
C VAL A 76 2.44 -2.20 3.40
N ILE A 77 3.29 -1.28 3.87
CA ILE A 77 4.61 -1.62 4.39
C ILE A 77 4.48 -1.91 5.89
N ILE A 78 5.00 -3.06 6.31
CA ILE A 78 4.86 -3.57 7.68
C ILE A 78 6.18 -3.39 8.42
N ILE A 79 6.11 -2.77 9.62
CA ILE A 79 7.19 -2.63 10.59
C ILE A 79 6.72 -3.29 11.87
N ILE A 80 7.53 -4.19 12.40
CA ILE A 80 7.30 -4.80 13.72
C ILE A 80 8.10 -4.03 14.76
N PHE A 81 7.46 -3.72 15.89
CA PHE A 81 8.06 -3.03 17.02
C PHE A 81 7.84 -3.84 18.28
N SER A 82 8.89 -4.36 18.93
CA SER A 82 8.72 -5.36 19.99
C SER A 82 9.78 -5.28 21.08
N ALA A 83 9.37 -5.58 22.32
CA ALA A 83 10.29 -5.76 23.44
C ALA A 83 11.10 -7.07 23.37
N TYR A 84 10.84 -7.93 22.40
CA TYR A 84 11.42 -9.27 22.31
C TYR A 84 12.49 -9.33 21.22
N SER A 85 13.74 -9.60 21.64
CA SER A 85 14.88 -9.83 20.76
C SER A 85 15.01 -11.29 20.30
N GLU A 86 14.03 -12.14 20.64
CA GLU A 86 14.09 -13.56 20.35
C GLU A 86 14.11 -13.80 18.84
N PHE A 87 15.06 -14.62 18.40
CA PHE A 87 15.27 -14.99 17.00
C PHE A 87 13.99 -15.52 16.32
N ASP A 88 13.12 -16.20 17.09
CA ASP A 88 11.87 -16.75 16.58
C ASP A 88 10.86 -15.67 16.13
N TYR A 89 10.82 -14.52 16.81
CA TYR A 89 9.95 -13.41 16.38
C TYR A 89 10.50 -12.68 15.15
N ALA A 90 11.82 -12.50 15.08
CA ALA A 90 12.45 -11.93 13.89
C ALA A 90 12.25 -12.84 12.67
N LYS A 91 12.37 -14.16 12.84
CA LYS A 91 12.10 -15.15 11.79
C LYS A 91 10.64 -15.07 11.31
N LYS A 92 9.68 -15.04 12.22
CA LYS A 92 8.25 -14.89 11.90
C LYS A 92 7.95 -13.56 11.23
N ALA A 93 8.62 -12.46 11.63
CA ALA A 93 8.50 -11.17 10.97
C ALA A 93 8.95 -11.23 9.50
N CYS A 94 10.01 -11.97 9.19
CA CYS A 94 10.41 -12.23 7.81
C CYS A 94 9.35 -13.03 7.03
N GLU A 95 8.72 -14.02 7.63
CA GLU A 95 7.66 -14.82 7.00
C GLU A 95 6.44 -13.97 6.60
N VAL A 96 6.10 -12.95 7.41
CA VAL A 96 5.04 -11.99 7.09
C VAL A 96 5.52 -10.83 6.21
N SER A 97 6.76 -10.87 5.72
CA SER A 97 7.36 -9.83 4.87
C SER A 97 7.40 -8.44 5.53
N ALA A 98 7.60 -8.40 6.85
CA ALA A 98 7.93 -7.16 7.52
C ALA A 98 9.24 -6.60 6.93
N VAL A 99 9.24 -5.32 6.61
CA VAL A 99 10.40 -4.64 6.03
C VAL A 99 11.46 -4.40 7.09
N ASN A 100 11.02 -4.10 8.32
CA ASN A 100 11.91 -3.85 9.44
C ASN A 100 11.33 -4.42 10.74
N TYR A 101 12.25 -4.72 11.67
CA TYR A 101 11.98 -5.14 13.04
C TYR A 101 12.73 -4.20 13.98
N LEU A 102 11.99 -3.43 14.79
CA LEU A 102 12.54 -2.49 15.77
C LEU A 102 12.40 -3.08 17.18
N LEU A 103 13.45 -2.92 17.99
CA LEU A 103 13.43 -3.36 19.38
C LEU A 103 13.00 -2.24 20.32
N LYS A 104 12.27 -2.59 21.38
CA LYS A 104 11.99 -1.73 22.54
C LYS A 104 13.12 -1.89 23.58
N PRO A 105 13.60 -0.84 24.23
CA PRO A 105 13.27 0.58 23.99
C PRO A 105 13.82 1.07 22.66
N ILE A 106 13.07 1.95 21.99
CA ILE A 106 13.44 2.42 20.65
C ILE A 106 14.65 3.36 20.73
N GLU A 107 15.66 3.08 19.93
CA GLU A 107 16.75 4.03 19.72
C GLU A 107 16.31 5.10 18.69
N VAL A 108 16.44 6.36 19.09
CA VAL A 108 15.93 7.51 18.32
C VAL A 108 16.50 7.57 16.91
N GLU A 109 17.80 7.31 16.76
CA GLU A 109 18.47 7.32 15.46
C GLU A 109 18.10 6.09 14.60
N GLU A 110 17.93 4.92 15.21
CA GLU A 110 17.45 3.73 14.52
C GLU A 110 16.04 3.94 13.97
N PHE A 111 15.13 4.48 14.80
CA PHE A 111 13.79 4.82 14.35
C PHE A 111 13.80 5.77 13.16
N LYS A 112 14.62 6.83 13.23
CA LYS A 112 14.75 7.79 12.14
C LYS A 112 15.17 7.12 10.83
N GLN A 113 16.24 6.34 10.87
CA GLN A 113 16.75 5.63 9.68
C GLN A 113 15.73 4.67 9.07
N VAL A 114 15.04 3.89 9.92
CA VAL A 114 13.99 2.98 9.47
C VAL A 114 12.84 3.75 8.83
N MET A 115 12.37 4.83 9.45
CA MET A 115 11.27 5.62 8.91
C MET A 115 11.65 6.32 7.59
N GLU A 116 12.85 6.88 7.47
CA GLU A 116 13.35 7.46 6.22
C GLU A 116 13.36 6.41 5.09
N HIS A 117 13.88 5.21 5.39
CA HIS A 117 13.89 4.10 4.43
C HIS A 117 12.48 3.68 4.01
N VAL A 118 11.58 3.48 4.96
CA VAL A 118 10.19 3.06 4.72
C VAL A 118 9.41 4.12 3.93
N ILE A 119 9.57 5.39 4.26
CA ILE A 119 8.97 6.50 3.52
C ILE A 119 9.47 6.54 2.06
N ALA A 120 10.76 6.31 1.84
CA ALA A 120 11.32 6.21 0.48
C ALA A 120 10.70 5.04 -0.30
N LEU A 121 10.56 3.88 0.33
CA LEU A 121 9.89 2.71 -0.28
C LEU A 121 8.42 2.99 -0.62
N CYS A 122 7.67 3.66 0.25
CA CYS A 122 6.29 4.06 -0.02
C CYS A 122 6.20 5.00 -1.24
N ARG A 123 7.10 6.00 -1.32
CA ARG A 123 7.17 6.92 -2.46
C ARG A 123 7.47 6.18 -3.76
N GLN A 124 8.44 5.28 -3.73
CA GLN A 124 8.80 4.46 -4.89
C GLN A 124 7.63 3.58 -5.36
N LYS A 125 6.96 2.88 -4.45
CA LYS A 125 5.77 2.08 -4.79
C LYS A 125 4.66 2.91 -5.43
N LYS A 126 4.38 4.12 -4.91
CA LYS A 126 3.37 5.02 -5.49
C LYS A 126 3.75 5.47 -6.90
N GLN A 127 5.00 5.87 -7.12
CA GLN A 127 5.50 6.26 -8.45
C GLN A 127 5.37 5.11 -9.46
N TRP A 128 5.75 3.89 -9.08
CA TRP A 128 5.61 2.70 -9.93
C TRP A 128 4.15 2.43 -10.30
N LYS A 129 3.23 2.58 -9.35
CA LYS A 129 1.81 2.39 -9.59
C LYS A 129 1.25 3.43 -10.56
N GLU A 130 1.59 4.70 -10.36
CA GLU A 130 1.21 5.80 -11.25
C GLU A 130 1.77 5.62 -12.67
N GLN A 131 3.05 5.23 -12.80
CA GLN A 131 3.66 4.95 -14.10
C GLN A 131 2.97 3.80 -14.82
N LYS A 132 2.66 2.72 -14.11
CA LYS A 132 1.94 1.57 -14.66
C LYS A 132 0.53 1.94 -15.11
N GLU A 133 -0.19 2.76 -14.34
CA GLU A 133 -1.51 3.26 -14.70
C GLU A 133 -1.45 4.17 -15.94
N ASN A 134 -0.47 5.06 -16.00
CA ASN A 134 -0.26 5.94 -17.15
C ASN A 134 0.10 5.16 -18.44
N LEU A 135 0.95 4.14 -18.35
CA LEU A 135 1.25 3.23 -19.46
C LEU A 135 -0.02 2.52 -19.94
N LEU A 136 -0.81 2.00 -19.03
CA LEU A 136 -2.07 1.32 -19.36
C LEU A 136 -3.05 2.26 -20.06
N VAL A 137 -3.13 3.53 -19.65
CA VAL A 137 -3.98 4.54 -20.31
C VAL A 137 -3.45 4.86 -21.71
N ALA A 138 -2.13 4.98 -21.89
CA ALA A 138 -1.50 5.22 -23.19
C ALA A 138 -1.75 4.06 -24.17
N ASP A 139 -1.58 2.82 -23.69
CA ASP A 139 -1.86 1.62 -24.48
C ASP A 139 -3.33 1.51 -24.88
N LYS A 140 -4.25 1.82 -23.98
CA LYS A 140 -5.68 1.88 -24.29
C LYS A 140 -6.00 2.92 -25.37
N LYS A 141 -5.41 4.11 -25.29
CA LYS A 141 -5.57 5.16 -26.32
C LYS A 141 -5.02 4.71 -27.66
N LEU A 142 -3.86 4.07 -27.69
CA LEU A 142 -3.25 3.55 -28.92
C LEU A 142 -4.10 2.45 -29.55
N LEU A 143 -4.66 1.55 -28.75
CA LEU A 143 -5.59 0.51 -29.23
C LEU A 143 -6.85 1.14 -29.83
N LEU A 144 -7.46 2.12 -29.15
CA LEU A 144 -8.60 2.86 -29.69
C LEU A 144 -8.25 3.57 -31.02
N TYR A 145 -7.09 4.22 -31.09
CA TYR A 145 -6.61 4.85 -32.33
C TYR A 145 -6.45 3.83 -33.47
N ARG A 146 -5.91 2.65 -33.20
CA ARG A 146 -5.79 1.56 -34.17
C ARG A 146 -7.16 1.05 -34.65
N LEU A 147 -8.11 0.87 -33.72
CA LEU A 147 -9.50 0.51 -34.02
C LEU A 147 -10.12 1.40 -35.12
N PHE A 148 -9.75 2.68 -35.14
CA PHE A 148 -10.35 3.65 -36.05
C PHE A 148 -9.54 3.90 -37.33
N ASN A 149 -8.23 3.63 -37.30
CA ASN A 149 -7.34 4.08 -38.39
C ASN A 149 -6.63 2.93 -39.12
N THR A 150 -6.82 1.66 -38.71
CA THR A 150 -6.15 0.54 -39.38
C THR A 150 -7.14 -0.46 -39.98
N LYS A 151 -6.66 -1.20 -41.00
CA LYS A 151 -7.39 -2.31 -41.61
C LYS A 151 -7.21 -3.63 -40.85
N GLU A 152 -6.78 -3.58 -39.59
CA GLU A 152 -6.68 -4.78 -38.73
C GLU A 152 -8.09 -5.40 -38.54
N SER A 153 -8.14 -6.72 -38.44
CA SER A 153 -9.43 -7.39 -38.27
C SER A 153 -10.02 -7.04 -36.89
N VAL A 154 -11.32 -6.80 -36.86
CA VAL A 154 -12.05 -6.50 -35.62
C VAL A 154 -11.83 -7.57 -34.56
N THR A 155 -11.62 -8.82 -34.96
CA THR A 155 -11.36 -9.97 -34.08
C THR A 155 -10.05 -9.82 -33.30
N GLU A 156 -8.94 -9.43 -33.95
CA GLU A 156 -7.64 -9.24 -33.30
C GLU A 156 -7.67 -8.09 -32.31
N ILE A 157 -8.39 -7.04 -32.64
CA ILE A 157 -8.54 -5.87 -31.78
C ILE A 157 -9.39 -6.20 -30.54
N VAL A 158 -10.47 -6.96 -30.71
CA VAL A 158 -11.33 -7.41 -29.60
C VAL A 158 -10.56 -8.33 -28.64
N GLU A 159 -9.71 -9.23 -29.15
CA GLU A 159 -8.85 -10.07 -28.29
C GLU A 159 -7.88 -9.22 -27.47
N LYS A 160 -7.21 -8.25 -28.09
CA LYS A 160 -6.32 -7.32 -27.38
C LYS A 160 -7.07 -6.48 -26.33
N LEU A 161 -8.29 -6.02 -26.64
CA LEU A 161 -9.12 -5.29 -25.66
C LEU A 161 -9.51 -6.15 -24.44
N LYS A 162 -9.70 -7.47 -24.62
CA LYS A 162 -9.94 -8.40 -23.51
C LYS A 162 -8.75 -8.48 -22.55
N GLU A 163 -7.49 -8.47 -23.06
CA GLU A 163 -6.28 -8.42 -22.23
C GLU A 163 -6.26 -7.19 -21.30
N TYR A 164 -6.78 -6.07 -21.78
CA TYR A 164 -6.92 -4.84 -20.99
C TYR A 164 -8.20 -4.78 -20.14
N LYS A 165 -8.93 -5.91 -20.00
CA LYS A 165 -10.20 -6.00 -19.27
C LYS A 165 -11.28 -5.04 -19.81
N ILE A 166 -11.21 -4.67 -21.09
CA ILE A 166 -12.24 -3.90 -21.78
C ILE A 166 -13.17 -4.89 -22.46
N ASN A 167 -14.35 -5.10 -21.90
CA ASN A 167 -15.36 -5.94 -22.49
C ASN A 167 -16.32 -5.10 -23.34
N LEU A 168 -16.36 -5.38 -24.65
CA LEU A 168 -17.26 -4.75 -25.62
C LEU A 168 -18.48 -5.64 -25.96
N GLU A 169 -18.62 -6.82 -25.36
CA GLU A 169 -19.78 -7.68 -25.62
C GLU A 169 -21.06 -6.98 -25.18
N ASN A 170 -22.02 -6.92 -26.09
CA ASN A 170 -23.34 -6.28 -25.91
C ASN A 170 -23.28 -4.76 -25.60
N LYS A 171 -22.22 -4.05 -26.04
CA LYS A 171 -22.12 -2.60 -25.89
C LYS A 171 -22.10 -1.92 -27.27
N TYR A 172 -22.85 -0.85 -27.40
CA TYR A 172 -22.78 0.03 -28.58
C TYR A 172 -21.67 1.05 -28.35
N ILE A 173 -20.80 1.23 -29.36
CA ILE A 173 -19.77 2.27 -29.37
C ILE A 173 -20.34 3.42 -30.21
N CYS A 174 -20.55 4.58 -29.60
CA CYS A 174 -20.98 5.76 -30.28
C CYS A 174 -19.79 6.66 -30.57
N PHE A 175 -19.59 7.08 -31.82
CA PHE A 175 -18.54 8.00 -32.23
C PHE A 175 -19.12 9.37 -32.46
N VAL A 176 -18.48 10.39 -31.91
CA VAL A 176 -18.79 11.78 -32.17
C VAL A 176 -17.56 12.40 -32.85
N SER A 177 -17.67 12.72 -34.15
CA SER A 177 -16.67 13.50 -34.87
C SER A 177 -17.04 14.99 -34.76
N ILE A 178 -16.12 15.81 -34.23
CA ILE A 178 -16.27 17.25 -34.20
C ILE A 178 -15.25 17.83 -35.20
N GLU A 179 -15.76 18.31 -36.33
CA GLU A 179 -14.97 19.12 -37.27
C GLU A 179 -15.01 20.58 -36.83
N THR A 180 -13.87 21.12 -36.43
CA THR A 180 -13.70 22.58 -36.28
C THR A 180 -13.23 23.13 -37.62
N ARG A 181 -14.13 23.92 -38.27
CA ARG A 181 -13.71 24.76 -39.40
C ARG A 181 -12.99 25.98 -38.83
N ASN A 182 -11.74 26.16 -39.17
CA ASN A 182 -11.03 27.43 -39.03
C ASN A 182 -11.49 28.40 -40.12
#